data_766ee5bf55ac9536a96cf23fb94a1be1
#
_entry.id   766ee5bf55ac9536a96cf23fb94a1be1
#
_cell.length_a   1.000
_cell.length_b   1.000
_cell.length_c   1.000
_cell.angle_alpha   90.00
_cell.angle_beta   90.00
_cell.angle_gamma   90.00
#
_symmetry.space_group_name_H-M   'P 1'
#
loop_
_entity.id
_entity.type
_entity.pdbx_description
1 polymer ?
#
loop_
_entity_poly.entity_id
_entity_poly.type
_entity_poly.pdbx_seq_one_letter_code
_entity_poly.pdbx_strand_id
1 'polypeptide(L)' 'MKDTIDAQRQVIGGILLDESVLSQVLSTGITAKDFSLNFGILFDYILEMRDEGEHIDALHLRNWIDLQGNHSGEWT' A
#
# COMPACT_ATOMS: atom_id res chain seq x y z
N MET A 1 4.14 3.77 13.01
CA MET A 1 2.84 4.47 13.10
C MET A 1 1.91 3.67 13.97
N LYS A 2 1.68 4.13 15.14
CA LYS A 2 0.80 3.44 16.06
C LYS A 2 -0.58 4.04 16.02
N ASP A 3 -0.92 4.57 14.91
CA ASP A 3 -2.09 5.38 14.80
C ASP A 3 -3.32 4.57 14.55
N THR A 4 -4.41 5.25 14.56
CA THR A 4 -5.69 4.65 14.33
C THR A 4 -5.79 4.14 12.90
N ILE A 5 -6.82 3.33 12.68
CA ILE A 5 -7.13 2.83 11.35
C ILE A 5 -7.36 4.01 10.40
N ASP A 6 -7.96 5.09 10.90
CA ASP A 6 -8.21 6.25 10.04
C ASP A 6 -6.92 6.88 9.55
N ALA A 7 -5.94 7.00 10.43
CA ALA A 7 -4.66 7.58 10.02
C ALA A 7 -3.97 6.70 8.98
N GLN A 8 -4.01 5.39 9.17
CA GLN A 8 -3.42 4.46 8.21
C GLN A 8 -4.11 4.53 6.86
N ARG A 9 -5.43 4.62 6.88
CA ARG A 9 -6.22 4.74 5.65
C ARG A 9 -5.85 6.02 4.91
N GLN A 10 -5.65 7.11 5.63
CA GLN A 10 -5.27 8.37 5.02
C GLN A 10 -3.91 8.30 4.34
N VAL A 11 -2.96 7.62 4.97
CA VAL A 11 -1.63 7.46 4.39
C VAL A 11 -1.71 6.64 3.09
N ILE A 12 -2.37 5.50 3.14
CA ILE A 12 -2.51 4.66 1.96
C ILE A 12 -3.30 5.39 0.87
N GLY A 13 -4.41 6.02 1.25
CA GLY A 13 -5.21 6.76 0.29
C GLY A 13 -4.45 7.91 -0.35
N GLY A 14 -3.63 8.60 0.44
CA GLY A 14 -2.81 9.68 -0.10
C GLY A 14 -1.84 9.19 -1.15
N ILE A 15 -1.21 8.04 -0.89
CA ILE A 15 -0.28 7.44 -1.85
C ILE A 15 -1.00 7.09 -3.15
N LEU A 16 -2.22 6.56 -3.03
CA LEU A 16 -2.98 6.15 -4.22
C LEU A 16 -3.49 7.33 -5.03
N LEU A 17 -3.67 8.47 -4.40
CA LEU A 17 -4.08 9.68 -5.09
C LEU A 17 -2.89 10.39 -5.73
N ASP A 18 -1.73 10.32 -5.10
CA ASP A 18 -0.54 11.00 -5.55
C ASP A 18 0.67 10.18 -5.13
N GLU A 19 1.24 9.45 -6.07
CA GLU A 19 2.31 8.53 -5.73
C GLU A 19 3.57 9.24 -5.22
N SER A 20 3.69 10.55 -5.39
CA SER A 20 4.80 11.28 -4.80
C SER A 20 4.74 11.26 -3.27
N VAL A 21 3.57 11.03 -2.70
CA VAL A 21 3.42 10.89 -1.25
C VAL A 21 4.19 9.69 -0.73
N LEU A 22 4.34 8.64 -1.56
CA LEU A 22 5.09 7.47 -1.15
C LEU A 22 6.53 7.81 -0.77
N SER A 23 7.18 8.65 -1.56
CA SER A 23 8.54 9.07 -1.25
C SER A 23 8.60 9.78 0.09
N GLN A 24 7.61 10.61 0.37
CA GLN A 24 7.56 11.33 1.64
C GLN A 24 7.36 10.36 2.80
N VAL A 25 6.49 9.39 2.63
CA VAL A 25 6.25 8.38 3.66
C VAL A 25 7.51 7.57 3.92
N LEU A 26 8.17 7.14 2.86
CA LEU A 26 9.39 6.35 3.01
C LEU A 26 10.50 7.13 3.68
N SER A 27 10.57 8.43 3.44
CA SER A 27 11.62 9.26 4.05
C SER A 27 11.45 9.39 5.56
N THR A 28 10.28 9.08 6.09
CA THR A 28 10.06 9.12 7.54
C THR A 28 10.46 7.82 8.23
N GLY A 29 10.86 6.81 7.47
CA GLY A 29 11.24 5.51 8.04
C GLY A 29 10.08 4.57 8.27
N ILE A 30 8.89 4.92 7.81
CA ILE A 30 7.73 4.05 7.96
C ILE A 30 7.89 2.80 7.09
N THR A 31 7.56 1.65 7.68
CA THR A 31 7.61 0.37 6.99
C THR A 31 6.26 -0.32 7.11
N ALA A 32 6.09 -1.42 6.39
CA ALA A 32 4.85 -2.18 6.46
C ALA A 32 4.51 -2.63 7.86
N LYS A 33 5.52 -2.81 8.71
CA LYS A 33 5.30 -3.25 10.09
C LYS A 33 4.63 -2.19 10.94
N ASP A 34 4.66 -0.95 10.50
CA ASP A 34 4.05 0.14 11.24
C ASP A 34 2.55 0.22 11.03
N PHE A 35 2.02 -0.59 10.11
CA PHE A 35 0.59 -0.60 9.81
C PHE A 35 -0.06 -1.81 10.43
N SER A 36 -1.38 -1.73 10.62
CA SER A 36 -2.17 -2.89 10.96
C SER A 36 -2.12 -3.88 9.81
N LEU A 37 -2.42 -5.14 10.10
CA LEU A 37 -2.17 -6.25 9.19
C LEU A 37 -2.60 -5.97 7.76
N ASN A 38 -3.84 -5.59 7.54
CA ASN A 38 -4.33 -5.42 6.18
C ASN A 38 -3.68 -4.25 5.47
N PHE A 39 -3.48 -3.15 6.19
CA PHE A 39 -2.82 -1.99 5.60
C PHE A 39 -1.34 -2.26 5.35
N GLY A 40 -0.73 -3.07 6.21
CA GLY A 40 0.66 -3.47 5.98
C GLY A 40 0.80 -4.28 4.70
N ILE A 41 -0.13 -5.17 4.44
CA ILE A 41 -0.12 -5.96 3.21
C ILE A 41 -0.29 -5.04 1.99
N LEU A 42 -1.19 -4.09 2.07
CA LEU A 42 -1.38 -3.13 0.98
C LEU A 42 -0.11 -2.31 0.75
N PHE A 43 0.53 -1.89 1.82
CA PHE A 43 1.75 -1.11 1.70
C PHE A 43 2.85 -1.94 1.04
N ASP A 44 2.96 -3.23 1.39
CA ASP A 44 3.93 -4.11 0.75
C ASP A 44 3.67 -4.23 -0.75
N TYR A 45 2.40 -4.37 -1.15
CA TYR A 45 2.08 -4.43 -2.57
C TYR A 45 2.44 -3.12 -3.28
N ILE A 46 2.21 -1.99 -2.62
CA ILE A 46 2.57 -0.70 -3.20
C ILE A 46 4.08 -0.62 -3.42
N LEU A 47 4.86 -1.11 -2.47
CA LEU A 47 6.31 -1.13 -2.61
C LEU A 47 6.76 -2.04 -3.75
N GLU A 48 6.10 -3.19 -3.91
CA GLU A 48 6.39 -4.07 -5.03
C GLU A 48 6.11 -3.40 -6.37
N MET A 49 4.98 -2.73 -6.46
CA MET A 49 4.62 -2.01 -7.68
C MET A 49 5.66 -0.94 -8.00
N ARG A 50 6.10 -0.21 -6.98
CA ARG A 50 7.14 0.79 -7.19
C ARG A 50 8.41 0.16 -7.73
N ASP A 51 8.82 -0.96 -7.16
CA ASP A 51 10.04 -1.64 -7.59
C ASP A 51 9.93 -2.15 -9.02
N GLU A 52 8.72 -2.50 -9.45
CA GLU A 52 8.48 -2.97 -10.81
C GLU A 52 8.25 -1.83 -11.80
N GLY A 53 8.23 -0.61 -11.32
CA GLY A 53 8.01 0.54 -12.18
C GLY A 53 6.56 0.74 -12.58
N GLU A 54 5.64 0.13 -11.84
CA GLU A 54 4.22 0.24 -12.13
C GLU A 54 3.67 1.57 -11.64
N HIS A 55 2.65 2.05 -12.33
CA HIS A 55 1.94 3.23 -11.87
C HIS A 55 1.13 2.91 -10.62
N ILE A 56 1.26 3.73 -9.60
CA ILE A 56 0.62 3.47 -8.31
C ILE A 56 -0.65 4.30 -8.19
N ASP A 57 -1.80 3.63 -8.30
CA ASP A 57 -3.10 4.20 -7.99
C ASP A 57 -4.03 3.06 -7.60
N ALA A 58 -5.26 3.42 -7.24
CA ALA A 58 -6.19 2.42 -6.73
C ALA A 58 -6.51 1.33 -7.75
N LEU A 59 -6.68 1.70 -9.00
CA LEU A 59 -7.01 0.73 -10.02
C LEU A 59 -5.85 -0.23 -10.28
N HIS A 60 -4.65 0.32 -10.42
CA HIS A 60 -3.47 -0.50 -10.67
C HIS A 60 -3.15 -1.39 -9.46
N LEU A 61 -3.34 -0.88 -8.27
CA LEU A 61 -3.14 -1.68 -7.07
C LEU A 61 -4.11 -2.85 -7.03
N ARG A 62 -5.36 -2.61 -7.36
CA ARG A 62 -6.36 -3.68 -7.39
C ARG A 62 -5.98 -4.75 -8.41
N ASN A 63 -5.55 -4.33 -9.59
CA ASN A 63 -5.13 -5.28 -10.61
C ASN A 63 -3.90 -6.06 -10.16
N TRP A 64 -2.97 -5.39 -9.50
CA TRP A 64 -1.77 -6.05 -8.99
C TRP A 64 -2.12 -7.13 -7.98
N ILE A 65 -3.02 -6.81 -7.07
CA ILE A 65 -3.47 -7.76 -6.07
C ILE A 65 -4.14 -8.96 -6.73
N ASP A 66 -4.98 -8.72 -7.73
CA ASP A 66 -5.64 -9.80 -8.43
C ASP A 66 -4.64 -10.72 -9.10
N LEU A 67 -3.59 -10.17 -9.69
CA LEU A 67 -2.58 -10.97 -10.34
C LEU A 67 -1.75 -11.77 -9.35
N GLN A 68 -1.36 -11.14 -8.24
CA GLN A 68 -0.52 -11.77 -7.25
C GLN A 68 -1.32 -12.68 -6.34
N GLY A 69 -2.52 -12.24 -6.02
CA GLY A 69 -3.33 -12.91 -5.04
C GLY A 69 -4.27 -13.89 -5.63
N ASN A 70 -3.90 -14.44 -6.69
CA ASN A 70 -4.71 -15.43 -7.33
C ASN A 70 -5.08 -16.56 -6.40
N HIS A 71 -4.56 -16.56 -5.22
CA HIS A 71 -4.95 -17.46 -4.18
C HIS A 71 -6.10 -16.79 -3.47
N SER A 72 -7.14 -16.72 -4.15
CA SER A 72 -8.34 -16.13 -3.66
C SER A 72 -8.67 -16.60 -2.30
N GLY A 73 -9.41 -16.22 -1.59
CA GLY A 73 -9.74 -16.67 -0.26
C GLY A 73 -8.92 -15.96 0.80
N GLU A 74 -7.74 -15.58 0.48
CA GLU A 74 -6.92 -14.87 1.44
C GLU A 74 -7.38 -13.45 1.64
N TRP A 75 -8.13 -12.95 0.69
CA TRP A 75 -8.60 -11.58 0.74
C TRP A 75 -10.05 -11.46 1.13
N THR A 76 -10.70 -12.53 1.37
CA THR A 76 -12.11 -12.52 1.74
C THR A 76 -12.32 -12.58 3.23
#